data_3f1d82c666eea8564ca949f92f8d352d
#
_entry.id   3f1d82c666eea8564ca949f92f8d352d
#
_cell.length_a   1.000
_cell.length_b   1.000
_cell.length_c   1.000
_cell.angle_alpha   90.00
_cell.angle_beta   90.00
_cell.angle_gamma   90.00
#
_symmetry.space_group_name_H-M   'P 1'
#
loop_
_entity.id
_entity.type
_entity.pdbx_description
1 polymer ?
#
loop_
_entity_poly.entity_id
_entity_poly.type
_entity_poly.pdbx_seq_one_letter_code
_entity_poly.pdbx_strand_id
1 'polypeptide(L)'
;MISFDVKISDDSYSLSVKAMAEQLLEDFLETLKAIDPCEVQIESLRKIEFEQAGKMKRILDLSTIIYDPVISTTSIRVALKELKDRDLLIQQFRLAGYKKMSPGADDMNFFIELPKPSAADLGSFENQINLAQNSALSQMGKINYDAASRMKAAVQAEFIETRVTHLARRQIAKISDECNRHIKVFAMIRRKALVGGSMKIIEEDEMTSYRRMKDEIYGFVHEALGS
;
A
#
# COMPACT_ATOMS: atom_id res chain seq x y z
N MET A 1 13.92 0.74 -4.69
CA MET A 1 13.79 1.29 -6.06
C MET A 1 13.49 0.15 -7.01
N ILE A 2 12.30 0.16 -7.60
CA ILE A 2 11.86 -0.88 -8.54
C ILE A 2 12.53 -0.58 -9.88
N SER A 3 13.26 -1.55 -10.42
CA SER A 3 13.93 -1.42 -11.70
C SER A 3 13.40 -2.46 -12.68
N PHE A 4 13.08 -2.03 -13.91
CA PHE A 4 12.71 -2.95 -14.98
C PHE A 4 13.95 -3.55 -15.63
N ASP A 5 13.97 -4.87 -15.78
CA ASP A 5 15.03 -5.60 -16.50
C ASP A 5 14.77 -5.60 -18.04
N VAL A 6 14.37 -4.46 -18.55
CA VAL A 6 14.20 -4.28 -20.00
C VAL A 6 15.48 -3.68 -20.54
N LYS A 7 16.19 -4.40 -21.42
CA LYS A 7 17.29 -3.83 -22.21
C LYS A 7 16.72 -2.76 -23.12
N ILE A 8 17.00 -1.51 -22.77
CA ILE A 8 16.52 -0.34 -23.47
C ILE A 8 17.65 0.14 -24.37
N SER A 9 17.35 0.49 -25.63
CA SER A 9 18.25 1.31 -26.44
C SER A 9 18.32 2.70 -25.84
N ASP A 10 19.42 3.41 -26.04
CA ASP A 10 19.69 4.74 -25.48
C ASP A 10 18.76 5.84 -26.05
N ASP A 11 17.54 5.50 -26.48
CA ASP A 11 16.59 6.50 -26.92
C ASP A 11 15.92 7.21 -25.73
N SER A 12 15.82 8.51 -25.81
CA SER A 12 15.30 9.37 -24.75
C SER A 12 13.82 9.10 -24.42
N TYR A 13 13.03 8.59 -25.36
CA TYR A 13 11.61 8.29 -25.17
C TYR A 13 11.41 7.07 -24.29
N SER A 14 12.11 5.98 -24.59
CA SER A 14 12.05 4.74 -23.80
C SER A 14 12.61 4.95 -22.40
N LEU A 15 13.72 5.70 -22.26
CA LEU A 15 14.28 6.07 -20.96
C LEU A 15 13.31 6.91 -20.12
N SER A 16 12.66 7.89 -20.73
CA SER A 16 11.65 8.73 -20.05
C SER A 16 10.45 7.90 -19.59
N VAL A 17 9.94 7.01 -20.46
CA VAL A 17 8.79 6.15 -20.10
C VAL A 17 9.18 5.18 -18.99
N LYS A 18 10.38 4.61 -19.02
CA LYS A 18 10.90 3.74 -17.96
C LYS A 18 10.90 4.46 -16.61
N ALA A 19 11.51 5.64 -16.55
CA ALA A 19 11.57 6.42 -15.32
C ALA A 19 10.18 6.78 -14.77
N MET A 20 9.25 7.18 -15.66
CA MET A 20 7.85 7.46 -15.26
C MET A 20 7.12 6.22 -14.76
N ALA A 21 7.35 5.06 -15.38
CA ALA A 21 6.74 3.80 -14.98
C ALA A 21 7.30 3.30 -13.63
N GLU A 22 8.60 3.45 -13.39
CA GLU A 22 9.23 3.14 -12.10
C GLU A 22 8.67 4.02 -10.98
N GLN A 23 8.54 5.34 -11.22
CA GLN A 23 7.93 6.26 -10.27
C GLN A 23 6.46 5.91 -10.01
N LEU A 24 5.68 5.60 -11.06
CA LEU A 24 4.29 5.18 -10.93
C LEU A 24 4.15 3.95 -10.04
N LEU A 25 5.06 2.98 -10.14
CA LEU A 25 5.04 1.79 -9.28
C LEU A 25 5.38 2.12 -7.84
N GLU A 26 6.32 3.01 -7.59
CA GLU A 26 6.64 3.48 -6.24
C GLU A 26 5.43 4.19 -5.60
N ASP A 27 4.81 5.13 -6.32
CA ASP A 27 3.60 5.84 -5.86
C ASP A 27 2.42 4.88 -5.62
N PHE A 28 2.28 3.87 -6.47
CA PHE A 28 1.26 2.85 -6.31
C PHE A 28 1.50 1.98 -5.06
N LEU A 29 2.74 1.58 -4.81
CA LEU A 29 3.10 0.85 -3.58
C LEU A 29 2.80 1.66 -2.32
N GLU A 30 3.13 2.96 -2.30
CA GLU A 30 2.79 3.83 -1.17
C GLU A 30 1.27 3.94 -0.98
N THR A 31 0.51 4.02 -2.08
CA THR A 31 -0.96 4.00 -2.04
C THR A 31 -1.48 2.70 -1.44
N LEU A 32 -0.91 1.55 -1.82
CA LEU A 32 -1.30 0.25 -1.27
C LEU A 32 -0.95 0.11 0.22
N LYS A 33 0.20 0.65 0.65
CA LYS A 33 0.58 0.67 2.07
C LYS A 33 -0.39 1.48 2.92
N ALA A 34 -0.86 2.62 2.39
CA ALA A 34 -1.83 3.47 3.06
C ALA A 34 -3.20 2.80 3.27
N ILE A 35 -3.52 1.72 2.54
CA ILE A 35 -4.73 0.92 2.78
C ILE A 35 -4.44 -0.04 3.94
N ASP A 36 -4.45 0.48 5.17
CA ASP A 36 -4.19 -0.30 6.39
C ASP A 36 -5.46 -0.42 7.24
N PRO A 37 -5.94 -1.67 7.48
CA PRO A 37 -7.09 -1.93 8.35
C PRO A 37 -6.88 -1.42 9.77
N CYS A 38 -5.65 -1.42 10.25
CA CYS A 38 -5.32 -0.96 11.59
C CYS A 38 -5.45 0.55 11.75
N GLU A 39 -5.16 1.30 10.71
CA GLU A 39 -5.20 2.77 10.77
C GLU A 39 -6.60 3.31 11.03
N VAL A 40 -7.63 2.71 10.43
CA VAL A 40 -9.04 3.05 10.70
C VAL A 40 -9.41 2.81 12.17
N GLN A 41 -8.92 1.70 12.75
CA GLN A 41 -9.16 1.38 14.15
C GLN A 41 -8.37 2.29 15.09
N ILE A 42 -7.13 2.63 14.73
CA ILE A 42 -6.29 3.58 15.47
C ILE A 42 -6.92 4.97 15.47
N GLU A 43 -7.45 5.43 14.36
CA GLU A 43 -8.20 6.68 14.28
C GLU A 43 -9.46 6.65 15.17
N SER A 44 -10.13 5.52 15.24
CA SER A 44 -11.27 5.33 16.16
C SER A 44 -10.84 5.39 17.62
N LEU A 45 -9.69 4.77 17.95
CA LEU A 45 -9.11 4.83 19.29
C LEU A 45 -8.71 6.26 19.68
N ARG A 46 -8.11 7.00 18.77
CA ARG A 46 -7.69 8.40 18.99
C ARG A 46 -8.86 9.32 19.31
N LYS A 47 -10.06 8.99 18.84
CA LYS A 47 -11.29 9.75 19.02
C LYS A 47 -12.05 9.39 20.31
N ILE A 48 -11.60 8.42 21.08
CA ILE A 48 -12.27 8.06 22.33
C ILE A 48 -12.13 9.21 23.33
N GLU A 49 -13.27 9.71 23.76
CA GLU A 49 -13.41 10.76 24.77
C GLU A 49 -14.11 10.17 26.00
N PHE A 50 -13.72 10.64 27.17
CA PHE A 50 -14.30 10.22 28.45
C PHE A 50 -14.26 11.36 29.46
N GLU A 51 -15.12 11.31 30.43
CA GLU A 51 -15.18 12.31 31.49
C GLU A 51 -14.27 11.89 32.66
N GLN A 52 -13.38 12.82 33.08
CA GLN A 52 -12.55 12.68 34.28
C GLN A 52 -12.62 13.96 35.11
N ALA A 53 -13.08 13.85 36.34
CA ALA A 53 -13.21 14.97 37.28
C ALA A 53 -14.03 16.15 36.72
N GLY A 54 -15.13 15.87 36.01
CA GLY A 54 -16.01 16.89 35.41
C GLY A 54 -15.46 17.56 34.14
N LYS A 55 -14.40 17.02 33.55
CA LYS A 55 -13.82 17.49 32.29
C LYS A 55 -13.76 16.37 31.26
N MET A 56 -14.13 16.71 30.02
CA MET A 56 -13.92 15.80 28.89
C MET A 56 -12.43 15.74 28.54
N LYS A 57 -11.92 14.54 28.44
CA LYS A 57 -10.54 14.25 28.03
C LYS A 57 -10.53 13.22 26.91
N ARG A 58 -9.47 13.25 26.11
CA ARG A 58 -9.18 12.23 25.09
C ARG A 58 -8.15 11.23 25.62
N ILE A 59 -8.17 10.03 25.09
CA ILE A 59 -7.14 9.03 25.40
C ILE A 59 -5.75 9.60 25.13
N LEU A 60 -5.59 10.38 24.06
CA LEU A 60 -4.31 11.02 23.68
C LEU A 60 -3.81 12.06 24.70
N ASP A 61 -4.67 12.58 25.55
CA ASP A 61 -4.27 13.51 26.63
C ASP A 61 -3.45 12.78 27.71
N LEU A 62 -3.74 11.49 27.92
CA LEU A 62 -3.11 10.64 28.94
C LEU A 62 -2.10 9.62 28.40
N SER A 63 -2.09 9.38 27.10
CA SER A 63 -1.24 8.36 26.46
C SER A 63 -0.82 8.73 25.05
N THR A 64 0.15 7.98 24.53
CA THR A 64 0.53 8.00 23.13
C THR A 64 0.24 6.63 22.53
N ILE A 65 -0.46 6.59 21.41
CA ILE A 65 -0.73 5.37 20.65
C ILE A 65 0.37 5.21 19.62
N ILE A 66 1.11 4.11 19.70
CA ILE A 66 2.22 3.77 18.82
C ILE A 66 1.84 2.51 18.05
N TYR A 67 1.75 2.64 16.74
CA TYR A 67 1.55 1.54 15.83
C TYR A 67 2.82 1.35 15.01
N ASP A 68 3.30 0.12 14.99
CA ASP A 68 4.45 -0.28 14.19
C ASP A 68 4.07 -1.57 13.44
N PRO A 69 3.74 -1.46 12.14
CA PRO A 69 3.33 -2.60 11.33
C PRO A 69 4.43 -3.65 11.15
N VAL A 70 5.70 -3.28 11.37
CA VAL A 70 6.84 -4.19 11.32
C VAL A 70 6.86 -5.10 12.56
N ILE A 71 6.47 -4.56 13.72
CA ILE A 71 6.46 -5.31 14.99
C ILE A 71 5.19 -6.16 15.10
N SER A 72 4.04 -5.60 14.77
CA SER A 72 2.76 -6.30 14.82
C SER A 72 1.72 -5.65 13.90
N THR A 73 1.06 -6.46 13.10
CA THR A 73 -0.09 -6.04 12.27
C THR A 73 -1.42 -6.12 13.00
N THR A 74 -1.45 -6.63 14.22
CA THR A 74 -2.68 -6.89 14.97
C THR A 74 -2.71 -6.26 16.35
N SER A 75 -1.65 -5.60 16.78
CA SER A 75 -1.58 -4.97 18.09
C SER A 75 -0.94 -3.59 18.02
N ILE A 76 -1.39 -2.72 18.90
CA ILE A 76 -0.82 -1.38 19.10
C ILE A 76 -0.22 -1.28 20.49
N ARG A 77 0.82 -0.49 20.63
CA ARG A 77 1.40 -0.13 21.92
C ARG A 77 0.80 1.19 22.40
N VAL A 78 0.35 1.20 23.63
CA VAL A 78 -0.09 2.40 24.33
C VAL A 78 0.97 2.74 25.38
N ALA A 79 1.59 3.90 25.21
CA ALA A 79 2.56 4.46 26.16
C ALA A 79 1.86 5.49 27.05
N LEU A 80 1.85 5.27 28.36
CA LEU A 80 1.25 6.17 29.34
C LEU A 80 2.12 7.40 29.54
N LYS A 81 1.48 8.57 29.76
CA LYS A 81 2.18 9.77 30.22
C LYS A 81 2.43 9.72 31.72
N GLU A 82 1.47 9.18 32.47
CA GLU A 82 1.58 9.00 33.93
C GLU A 82 1.03 7.63 34.33
N LEU A 83 1.74 6.95 35.23
CA LEU A 83 1.38 5.58 35.69
C LEU A 83 0.01 5.52 36.35
N LYS A 84 -0.40 6.57 37.08
CA LYS A 84 -1.69 6.65 37.76
C LYS A 84 -2.91 6.55 36.83
N ASP A 85 -2.74 6.85 35.55
CA ASP A 85 -3.82 6.84 34.55
C ASP A 85 -4.03 5.46 33.90
N ARG A 86 -3.17 4.48 34.22
CA ARG A 86 -3.19 3.15 33.61
C ARG A 86 -4.52 2.44 33.73
N ASP A 87 -5.03 2.30 34.97
CA ASP A 87 -6.27 1.55 35.23
C ASP A 87 -7.48 2.23 34.59
N LEU A 88 -7.50 3.55 34.63
CA LEU A 88 -8.53 4.35 33.98
C LEU A 88 -8.53 4.11 32.46
N LEU A 89 -7.36 4.20 31.82
CA LEU A 89 -7.25 3.97 30.38
C LEU A 89 -7.63 2.53 29.99
N ILE A 90 -7.20 1.52 30.75
CA ILE A 90 -7.59 0.13 30.53
C ILE A 90 -9.13 -0.02 30.61
N GLN A 91 -9.77 0.64 31.56
CA GLN A 91 -11.21 0.63 31.68
C GLN A 91 -11.87 1.31 30.46
N GLN A 92 -11.39 2.46 30.01
CA GLN A 92 -11.94 3.17 28.85
C GLN A 92 -11.79 2.35 27.56
N PHE A 93 -10.65 1.70 27.35
CA PHE A 93 -10.46 0.81 26.21
C PHE A 93 -11.40 -0.39 26.24
N ARG A 94 -11.66 -0.97 27.44
CA ARG A 94 -12.64 -2.06 27.60
C ARG A 94 -14.06 -1.61 27.28
N LEU A 95 -14.46 -0.41 27.73
CA LEU A 95 -15.76 0.18 27.43
C LEU A 95 -15.92 0.43 25.93
N ALA A 96 -14.85 0.82 25.25
CA ALA A 96 -14.82 0.98 23.80
C ALA A 96 -14.75 -0.35 23.01
N GLY A 97 -14.77 -1.50 23.70
CA GLY A 97 -14.84 -2.83 23.08
C GLY A 97 -13.50 -3.54 22.89
N TYR A 98 -12.38 -2.93 23.28
CA TYR A 98 -11.05 -3.55 23.22
C TYR A 98 -10.81 -4.42 24.43
N LYS A 99 -11.04 -5.74 24.27
CA LYS A 99 -11.04 -6.69 25.40
C LYS A 99 -9.69 -7.34 25.69
N LYS A 100 -8.83 -7.44 24.65
CA LYS A 100 -7.55 -8.13 24.78
C LYS A 100 -6.44 -7.10 24.94
N MET A 101 -5.86 -7.09 26.12
CA MET A 101 -4.74 -6.24 26.49
C MET A 101 -3.68 -7.08 27.18
N SER A 102 -2.42 -6.83 26.88
CA SER A 102 -1.27 -7.48 27.49
C SER A 102 -0.31 -6.45 28.07
N PRO A 103 0.39 -6.76 29.17
CA PRO A 103 1.38 -5.86 29.74
C PRO A 103 2.53 -5.64 28.75
N GLY A 104 3.12 -4.45 28.78
CA GLY A 104 4.36 -4.14 28.10
C GLY A 104 5.58 -4.61 28.87
N ALA A 105 6.76 -4.26 28.36
CA ALA A 105 8.03 -4.55 29.03
C ALA A 105 8.20 -3.79 30.35
N ASP A 106 7.50 -2.69 30.51
CA ASP A 106 7.45 -1.86 31.70
C ASP A 106 5.98 -1.50 32.04
N ASP A 107 5.79 -0.95 33.25
CA ASP A 107 4.45 -0.54 33.71
C ASP A 107 3.87 0.67 32.97
N MET A 108 4.70 1.41 32.26
CA MET A 108 4.29 2.58 31.47
C MET A 108 3.76 2.20 30.09
N ASN A 109 3.87 0.95 29.69
CA ASN A 109 3.42 0.47 28.40
C ASN A 109 2.47 -0.73 28.53
N PHE A 110 1.51 -0.82 27.63
CA PHE A 110 0.70 -2.02 27.41
C PHE A 110 0.31 -2.13 25.94
N PHE A 111 -0.04 -3.34 25.53
CA PHE A 111 -0.48 -3.62 24.19
C PHE A 111 -1.97 -3.87 24.14
N ILE A 112 -2.62 -3.39 23.07
CA ILE A 112 -4.02 -3.66 22.77
C ILE A 112 -4.05 -4.47 21.47
N GLU A 113 -4.69 -5.65 21.51
CA GLU A 113 -4.97 -6.41 20.30
C GLU A 113 -6.18 -5.78 19.60
N LEU A 114 -5.97 -5.40 18.33
CA LEU A 114 -7.02 -4.84 17.51
C LEU A 114 -8.02 -5.93 17.10
N PRO A 115 -9.31 -5.65 17.07
CA PRO A 115 -10.30 -6.60 16.60
C PRO A 115 -10.06 -6.89 15.10
N LYS A 116 -10.36 -8.12 14.69
CA LYS A 116 -10.29 -8.48 13.28
C LYS A 116 -11.28 -7.62 12.48
N PRO A 117 -10.88 -7.16 11.26
CA PRO A 117 -11.77 -6.42 10.40
C PRO A 117 -13.08 -7.17 10.14
N SER A 118 -14.19 -6.46 10.10
CA SER A 118 -15.49 -7.05 9.71
C SER A 118 -15.51 -7.39 8.22
N ALA A 119 -16.47 -8.19 7.78
CA ALA A 119 -16.66 -8.50 6.36
C ALA A 119 -16.93 -7.22 5.52
N ALA A 120 -17.60 -6.22 6.10
CA ALA A 120 -17.86 -4.94 5.46
C ALA A 120 -16.56 -4.12 5.28
N ASP A 121 -15.70 -4.13 6.30
CA ASP A 121 -14.40 -3.47 6.22
C ASP A 121 -13.52 -4.12 5.16
N LEU A 122 -13.47 -5.46 5.13
CA LEU A 122 -12.72 -6.21 4.11
C LEU A 122 -13.20 -5.88 2.69
N GLY A 123 -14.53 -5.78 2.48
CA GLY A 123 -15.11 -5.34 1.21
C GLY A 123 -14.71 -3.91 0.84
N SER A 124 -14.65 -3.01 1.82
CA SER A 124 -14.18 -1.63 1.62
C SER A 124 -12.71 -1.58 1.19
N PHE A 125 -11.83 -2.34 1.85
CA PHE A 125 -10.41 -2.42 1.48
C PHE A 125 -10.21 -3.01 0.10
N GLU A 126 -10.96 -4.06 -0.25
CA GLU A 126 -10.92 -4.63 -1.60
C GLU A 126 -11.29 -3.60 -2.66
N ASN A 127 -12.34 -2.81 -2.43
CA ASN A 127 -12.73 -1.72 -3.32
C ASN A 127 -11.64 -0.64 -3.43
N GLN A 128 -11.00 -0.26 -2.34
CA GLN A 128 -9.90 0.71 -2.36
C GLN A 128 -8.70 0.19 -3.16
N ILE A 129 -8.33 -1.08 -3.01
CA ILE A 129 -7.26 -1.70 -3.80
C ILE A 129 -7.62 -1.71 -5.28
N ASN A 130 -8.88 -2.06 -5.63
CA ASN A 130 -9.34 -2.05 -7.02
C ASN A 130 -9.31 -0.65 -7.63
N LEU A 131 -9.72 0.37 -6.90
CA LEU A 131 -9.66 1.76 -7.34
C LEU A 131 -8.20 2.22 -7.56
N ALA A 132 -7.30 1.92 -6.62
CA ALA A 132 -5.89 2.23 -6.75
C ALA A 132 -5.26 1.53 -7.97
N GLN A 133 -5.56 0.23 -8.15
CA GLN A 133 -5.09 -0.55 -9.31
C GLN A 133 -5.57 0.05 -10.63
N ASN A 134 -6.85 0.36 -10.76
CA ASN A 134 -7.43 0.94 -11.98
C ASN A 134 -6.85 2.33 -12.26
N SER A 135 -6.62 3.13 -11.22
CA SER A 135 -5.97 4.43 -11.33
C SER A 135 -4.54 4.29 -11.87
N ALA A 136 -3.74 3.38 -11.33
CA ALA A 136 -2.37 3.14 -11.77
C ALA A 136 -2.32 2.64 -13.23
N LEU A 137 -3.18 1.68 -13.62
CA LEU A 137 -3.28 1.22 -15.00
C LEU A 137 -3.68 2.34 -15.97
N SER A 138 -4.60 3.22 -15.57
CA SER A 138 -5.00 4.38 -16.36
C SER A 138 -3.85 5.38 -16.52
N GLN A 139 -3.04 5.60 -15.48
CA GLN A 139 -1.88 6.48 -15.53
C GLN A 139 -0.80 5.91 -16.46
N MET A 140 -0.54 4.60 -16.45
CA MET A 140 0.36 3.97 -17.41
C MET A 140 -0.12 4.14 -18.86
N GLY A 141 -1.43 4.04 -19.08
CA GLY A 141 -2.04 4.34 -20.40
C GLY A 141 -1.80 5.77 -20.85
N LYS A 142 -1.86 6.76 -19.95
CA LYS A 142 -1.55 8.17 -20.26
C LYS A 142 -0.07 8.36 -20.59
N ILE A 143 0.84 7.76 -19.81
CA ILE A 143 2.28 7.80 -20.09
C ILE A 143 2.59 7.30 -21.50
N ASN A 144 1.97 6.17 -21.89
CA ASN A 144 2.12 5.62 -23.24
C ASN A 144 1.57 6.54 -24.32
N TYR A 145 0.39 7.10 -24.11
CA TYR A 145 -0.24 8.03 -25.05
C TYR A 145 0.61 9.28 -25.25
N ASP A 146 1.14 9.87 -24.19
CA ASP A 146 1.97 11.06 -24.25
C ASP A 146 3.29 10.78 -24.96
N ALA A 147 3.92 9.64 -24.70
CA ALA A 147 5.14 9.24 -25.42
C ALA A 147 4.87 9.04 -26.92
N ALA A 148 3.75 8.38 -27.27
CA ALA A 148 3.36 8.20 -28.67
C ALA A 148 3.08 9.54 -29.38
N SER A 149 2.42 10.47 -28.70
CA SER A 149 2.16 11.83 -29.22
C SER A 149 3.44 12.61 -29.47
N ARG A 150 4.38 12.60 -28.51
CA ARG A 150 5.68 13.27 -28.66
C ARG A 150 6.50 12.68 -29.80
N MET A 151 6.55 11.34 -29.92
CA MET A 151 7.23 10.68 -31.04
C MET A 151 6.61 11.05 -32.39
N LYS A 152 5.26 11.09 -32.48
CA LYS A 152 4.58 11.50 -33.70
C LYS A 152 4.92 12.94 -34.10
N ALA A 153 4.90 13.87 -33.15
CA ALA A 153 5.27 15.26 -33.39
C ALA A 153 6.72 15.41 -33.84
N ALA A 154 7.66 14.67 -33.25
CA ALA A 154 9.07 14.69 -33.62
C ALA A 154 9.32 14.13 -35.01
N VAL A 155 8.61 13.12 -35.47
CA VAL A 155 8.66 12.62 -36.86
C VAL A 155 8.11 13.66 -37.85
N GLN A 156 6.98 14.30 -37.50
CA GLN A 156 6.38 15.34 -38.33
C GLN A 156 7.29 16.58 -38.49
N ALA A 157 8.08 16.86 -37.46
CA ALA A 157 9.05 17.95 -37.48
C ALA A 157 10.44 17.52 -38.04
N GLU A 158 10.56 16.32 -38.59
CA GLU A 158 11.79 15.75 -39.15
C GLU A 158 12.98 15.67 -38.16
N PHE A 159 12.72 15.72 -36.85
CA PHE A 159 13.75 15.60 -35.81
C PHE A 159 14.23 14.16 -35.60
N ILE A 160 13.42 13.15 -35.92
CA ILE A 160 13.76 11.74 -35.78
C ILE A 160 13.26 10.92 -36.98
N GLU A 161 14.01 9.87 -37.30
CA GLU A 161 13.64 8.94 -38.37
C GLU A 161 12.49 8.00 -37.91
N THR A 162 11.62 7.64 -38.83
CA THR A 162 10.52 6.69 -38.58
C THR A 162 11.00 5.33 -38.00
N ARG A 163 12.21 4.87 -38.45
CA ARG A 163 12.80 3.62 -37.94
C ARG A 163 13.10 3.68 -36.45
N VAL A 164 13.58 4.79 -35.92
CA VAL A 164 13.90 5.00 -34.52
C VAL A 164 12.60 4.94 -33.67
N THR A 165 11.53 5.54 -34.17
CA THR A 165 10.24 5.49 -33.49
C THR A 165 9.65 4.09 -33.41
N HIS A 166 9.86 3.24 -34.39
CA HIS A 166 9.40 1.84 -34.34
C HIS A 166 10.11 1.04 -33.25
N LEU A 167 11.41 1.24 -33.08
CA LEU A 167 12.20 0.61 -32.01
C LEU A 167 11.76 1.10 -30.65
N ALA A 168 11.65 2.43 -30.48
CA ALA A 168 11.18 3.04 -29.23
C ALA A 168 9.78 2.53 -28.84
N ARG A 169 8.83 2.48 -29.78
CA ARG A 169 7.47 1.97 -29.53
C ARG A 169 7.46 0.52 -29.04
N ARG A 170 8.30 -0.36 -29.60
CA ARG A 170 8.40 -1.75 -29.15
C ARG A 170 8.94 -1.83 -27.72
N GLN A 171 9.89 -0.99 -27.37
CA GLN A 171 10.44 -0.96 -26.00
C GLN A 171 9.44 -0.38 -25.01
N ILE A 172 8.77 0.70 -25.36
CA ILE A 172 7.70 1.31 -24.56
C ILE A 172 6.58 0.29 -24.31
N ALA A 173 6.19 -0.49 -25.32
CA ALA A 173 5.21 -1.56 -25.14
C ALA A 173 5.67 -2.60 -24.10
N LYS A 174 6.94 -3.04 -24.17
CA LYS A 174 7.48 -3.99 -23.18
C LYS A 174 7.50 -3.41 -21.76
N ILE A 175 7.94 -2.15 -21.62
CA ILE A 175 7.93 -1.45 -20.32
C ILE A 175 6.51 -1.38 -19.77
N SER A 176 5.55 -1.02 -20.63
CA SER A 176 4.13 -0.93 -20.24
C SER A 176 3.55 -2.26 -19.81
N ASP A 177 3.82 -3.33 -20.56
CA ASP A 177 3.33 -4.67 -20.24
C ASP A 177 3.91 -5.15 -18.91
N GLU A 178 5.18 -4.87 -18.66
CA GLU A 178 5.84 -5.23 -17.41
C GLU A 178 5.31 -4.40 -16.24
N CYS A 179 5.16 -3.09 -16.40
CA CYS A 179 4.55 -2.22 -15.41
C CYS A 179 3.12 -2.66 -15.05
N ASN A 180 2.30 -2.94 -16.06
CA ASN A 180 0.93 -3.40 -15.85
C ASN A 180 0.88 -4.75 -15.10
N ARG A 181 1.80 -5.66 -15.37
CA ARG A 181 1.94 -6.91 -14.60
C ARG A 181 2.31 -6.65 -13.15
N HIS A 182 3.27 -5.75 -12.88
CA HIS A 182 3.65 -5.38 -11.52
C HIS A 182 2.47 -4.78 -10.75
N ILE A 183 1.73 -3.85 -11.36
CA ILE A 183 0.54 -3.24 -10.74
C ILE A 183 -0.46 -4.33 -10.33
N LYS A 184 -0.78 -5.28 -11.23
CA LYS A 184 -1.70 -6.38 -10.93
C LYS A 184 -1.20 -7.27 -9.81
N VAL A 185 0.09 -7.63 -9.83
CA VAL A 185 0.70 -8.50 -8.82
C VAL A 185 0.74 -7.83 -7.45
N PHE A 186 1.12 -6.56 -7.37
CA PHE A 186 1.13 -5.83 -6.10
C PHE A 186 -0.27 -5.70 -5.50
N ALA A 187 -1.27 -5.37 -6.31
CA ALA A 187 -2.66 -5.36 -5.87
C ALA A 187 -3.11 -6.74 -5.35
N MET A 188 -2.71 -7.82 -6.04
CA MET A 188 -3.02 -9.19 -5.64
C MET A 188 -2.37 -9.56 -4.31
N ILE A 189 -1.08 -9.23 -4.12
CA ILE A 189 -0.37 -9.48 -2.86
C ILE A 189 -1.04 -8.73 -1.72
N ARG A 190 -1.41 -7.44 -1.93
CA ARG A 190 -2.09 -6.67 -0.90
C ARG A 190 -3.46 -7.23 -0.55
N ARG A 191 -4.26 -7.64 -1.54
CA ARG A 191 -5.53 -8.35 -1.28
C ARG A 191 -5.31 -9.59 -0.44
N LYS A 192 -4.32 -10.42 -0.81
CA LYS A 192 -4.00 -11.65 -0.05
C LYS A 192 -3.59 -11.35 1.39
N ALA A 193 -2.79 -10.31 1.61
CA ALA A 193 -2.36 -9.90 2.94
C ALA A 193 -3.54 -9.42 3.81
N LEU A 194 -4.49 -8.66 3.24
CA LEU A 194 -5.62 -8.09 3.98
C LEU A 194 -6.82 -9.02 4.13
N VAL A 195 -7.16 -9.75 3.08
CA VAL A 195 -8.36 -10.60 3.03
C VAL A 195 -8.04 -12.07 3.32
N GLY A 196 -6.75 -12.46 3.26
CA GLY A 196 -6.30 -13.81 3.58
C GLY A 196 -6.65 -14.84 2.52
N GLY A 197 -6.75 -16.12 2.93
CA GLY A 197 -6.94 -17.28 2.03
C GLY A 197 -8.28 -17.36 1.28
N SER A 198 -9.19 -16.41 1.48
CA SER A 198 -10.48 -16.33 0.78
C SER A 198 -10.39 -15.71 -0.62
N MET A 199 -9.19 -15.27 -1.03
CA MET A 199 -9.00 -14.67 -2.35
C MET A 199 -9.10 -15.72 -3.45
N LYS A 200 -10.10 -15.61 -4.29
CA LYS A 200 -10.21 -16.36 -5.55
C LYS A 200 -9.40 -15.58 -6.61
N ILE A 201 -8.30 -16.16 -7.05
CA ILE A 201 -7.64 -15.69 -8.26
C ILE A 201 -8.52 -16.13 -9.42
N ILE A 202 -9.07 -15.17 -10.13
CA ILE A 202 -10.11 -15.40 -11.15
C ILE A 202 -9.46 -15.69 -12.51
N GLU A 203 -8.27 -15.14 -12.77
CA GLU A 203 -7.60 -15.29 -14.06
C GLU A 203 -6.33 -16.15 -13.93
N GLU A 204 -6.19 -17.15 -14.79
CA GLU A 204 -5.04 -18.06 -14.83
C GLU A 204 -3.72 -17.33 -15.15
N ASP A 205 -3.80 -16.28 -15.97
CA ASP A 205 -2.68 -15.42 -16.31
C ASP A 205 -2.16 -14.61 -15.11
N GLU A 206 -3.05 -14.17 -14.22
CA GLU A 206 -2.66 -13.48 -12.97
C GLU A 206 -1.93 -14.45 -12.02
N MET A 207 -2.39 -15.69 -11.92
CA MET A 207 -1.73 -16.72 -11.11
C MET A 207 -0.36 -17.09 -11.65
N THR A 208 -0.22 -17.19 -12.95
CA THR A 208 1.06 -17.50 -13.61
C THR A 208 2.04 -16.34 -13.40
N SER A 209 1.59 -15.10 -13.56
CA SER A 209 2.39 -13.92 -13.27
C SER A 209 2.78 -13.86 -11.78
N TYR A 210 1.85 -14.12 -10.87
CA TYR A 210 2.13 -14.16 -9.44
C TYR A 210 3.19 -15.22 -9.08
N ARG A 211 3.07 -16.44 -9.62
CA ARG A 211 4.05 -17.51 -9.37
C ARG A 211 5.43 -17.14 -9.88
N ARG A 212 5.52 -16.56 -11.08
CA ARG A 212 6.77 -16.15 -11.71
C ARG A 212 7.44 -15.01 -10.97
N MET A 213 6.66 -14.02 -10.53
CA MET A 213 7.17 -12.83 -9.86
C MET A 213 7.34 -13.02 -8.35
N LYS A 214 6.71 -14.06 -7.77
CA LYS A 214 6.81 -14.37 -6.36
C LYS A 214 8.26 -14.56 -5.90
N ASP A 215 9.07 -15.25 -6.68
CA ASP A 215 10.45 -15.54 -6.32
C ASP A 215 11.39 -14.35 -6.54
N GLU A 216 11.07 -13.46 -7.51
CA GLU A 216 11.88 -12.29 -7.84
C GLU A 216 11.53 -11.06 -6.99
N ILE A 217 10.25 -10.89 -6.62
CA ILE A 217 9.72 -9.68 -5.99
C ILE A 217 9.32 -9.95 -4.53
N TYR A 218 9.18 -11.21 -4.13
CA TYR A 218 8.57 -11.61 -2.87
C TYR A 218 9.27 -11.01 -1.64
N GLY A 219 10.60 -10.98 -1.63
CA GLY A 219 11.37 -10.35 -0.56
C GLY A 219 11.08 -8.85 -0.45
N PHE A 220 11.14 -8.14 -1.57
CA PHE A 220 10.95 -6.69 -1.61
C PHE A 220 9.49 -6.30 -1.32
N VAL A 221 8.53 -7.00 -1.92
CA VAL A 221 7.09 -6.67 -1.76
C VAL A 221 6.58 -7.09 -0.39
N HIS A 222 7.07 -8.18 0.17
CA HIS A 222 6.79 -8.57 1.56
C HIS A 222 7.32 -7.54 2.55
N GLU A 223 8.55 -7.10 2.36
CA GLU A 223 9.18 -6.07 3.18
C GLU A 223 8.45 -4.73 3.04
N ALA A 224 8.07 -4.36 1.82
CA ALA A 224 7.35 -3.12 1.53
C ALA A 224 5.88 -3.11 1.97
N LEU A 225 5.19 -4.26 1.96
CA LEU A 225 3.77 -4.38 2.33
C LEU A 225 3.54 -4.93 3.74
N GLY A 226 4.60 -5.14 4.52
CA GLY A 226 4.50 -5.47 5.94
C GLY A 226 3.80 -6.80 6.23
N SER A 227 4.08 -7.84 5.43
CA SER A 227 3.51 -9.19 5.60
C SER A 227 4.40 -10.10 6.42
#